data_45c90f12b8cf0c0254a2a61b54f031d7
#
_entry.id   45c90f12b8cf0c0254a2a61b54f031d7
#
_cell.length_a   1.000
_cell.length_b   1.000
_cell.length_c   1.000
_cell.angle_alpha   90.00
_cell.angle_beta   90.00
_cell.angle_gamma   90.00
#
_symmetry.space_group_name_H-M   'P 1'
#
loop_
_entity.id
_entity.type
_entity.pdbx_description
1 polymer ?
#
loop_
_entity_poly.entity_id
_entity_poly.type
_entity_poly.pdbx_seq_one_letter_code
_entity_poly.pdbx_strand_id
1 'polypeptide(L)'
;SGVSATNNRYKSMAVVDLSRLSPLAATPTGWLEAVLANFDAFLMDHASAEKKASGMAMSMVSHYPDKPSIVRAMVELAVEELNHYREVMRLILDRQLTPAADLKDPYIHELNGQVRKATEFFLLDRLIVGAVVERRGAERFALVADNLEGEPPLARFYRSIATSEKRHWELFINLAAHHFDESVVTERFNELTETEAEVVKTLPLRAALH
;
A
#
# COMPACT_ATOMS: atom_id res chain seq x y z
N SER A 1 -44.33 5.12 22.20
CA SER A 1 -43.85 5.70 20.98
C SER A 1 -42.70 6.65 21.23
N GLY A 2 -41.49 6.15 21.13
CA GLY A 2 -40.25 6.89 21.27
C GLY A 2 -39.19 6.15 20.49
N VAL A 3 -39.08 6.44 19.19
CA VAL A 3 -37.96 5.99 18.37
C VAL A 3 -36.77 6.83 18.77
N SER A 4 -35.90 6.23 19.58
CA SER A 4 -34.64 6.84 19.99
C SER A 4 -33.76 7.00 18.77
N ALA A 5 -33.40 8.25 18.47
CA ALA A 5 -32.42 8.62 17.46
C ALA A 5 -31.10 7.87 17.70
N THR A 6 -30.76 6.96 16.80
CA THR A 6 -29.44 6.35 16.72
C THR A 6 -28.42 7.44 16.47
N ASN A 7 -27.75 7.80 17.52
CA ASN A 7 -26.70 8.81 17.60
C ASN A 7 -25.59 8.40 16.63
N ASN A 8 -25.49 9.10 15.51
CA ASN A 8 -24.47 8.94 14.48
C ASN A 8 -23.09 9.31 15.06
N ARG A 9 -22.44 8.37 15.74
CA ARG A 9 -21.09 8.52 16.31
C ARG A 9 -20.00 8.21 15.29
N TYR A 10 -20.19 8.52 14.05
CA TYR A 10 -19.09 8.68 13.12
C TYR A 10 -18.55 10.11 13.29
N LYS A 11 -17.67 10.34 14.26
CA LYS A 11 -16.74 11.45 14.11
C LYS A 11 -16.10 11.24 12.75
N SER A 12 -16.33 12.17 11.82
CA SER A 12 -15.65 12.15 10.52
C SER A 12 -14.14 12.00 10.81
N MET A 13 -13.51 10.97 10.20
CA MET A 13 -12.06 10.87 10.26
C MET A 13 -11.48 12.20 9.79
N ALA A 14 -10.45 12.69 10.48
CA ALA A 14 -9.74 13.88 10.02
C ALA A 14 -9.27 13.61 8.58
N VAL A 15 -9.55 14.55 7.69
CA VAL A 15 -9.10 14.48 6.30
C VAL A 15 -7.87 15.35 6.17
N VAL A 16 -6.75 14.76 5.87
CA VAL A 16 -5.48 15.49 5.66
C VAL A 16 -5.55 16.28 4.36
N ASP A 17 -5.04 17.51 4.40
CA ASP A 17 -4.84 18.30 3.18
C ASP A 17 -3.70 17.70 2.34
N LEU A 18 -4.07 16.90 1.35
CA LEU A 18 -3.12 16.18 0.48
C LEU A 18 -2.21 17.11 -0.33
N SER A 19 -2.60 18.40 -0.50
CA SER A 19 -1.77 19.37 -1.22
C SER A 19 -0.49 19.75 -0.48
N ARG A 20 -0.42 19.47 0.83
CA ARG A 20 0.74 19.73 1.70
C ARG A 20 1.75 18.57 1.72
N LEU A 21 1.39 17.44 1.10
CA LEU A 21 2.23 16.27 1.05
C LEU A 21 3.23 16.37 -0.10
N SER A 22 4.48 16.01 0.16
CA SER A 22 5.53 15.97 -0.86
C SER A 22 5.12 15.09 -2.04
N PRO A 23 5.41 15.49 -3.27
CA PRO A 23 5.15 14.66 -4.45
C PRO A 23 5.98 13.40 -4.41
N LEU A 24 5.43 12.31 -4.94
CA LEU A 24 6.17 11.07 -5.14
C LEU A 24 7.19 11.26 -6.26
N ALA A 25 8.43 10.82 -6.06
CA ALA A 25 9.42 10.77 -7.13
C ALA A 25 8.96 9.79 -8.21
N ALA A 26 9.13 10.14 -9.47
CA ALA A 26 8.74 9.27 -10.58
C ALA A 26 9.49 7.93 -10.53
N THR A 27 8.80 6.85 -10.84
CA THR A 27 9.43 5.53 -11.02
C THR A 27 10.44 5.59 -12.17
N PRO A 28 11.67 5.05 -12.01
CA PRO A 28 12.66 5.00 -13.08
C PRO A 28 12.11 4.30 -14.33
N THR A 29 12.37 4.86 -15.52
CA THR A 29 11.83 4.38 -16.81
C THR A 29 12.14 2.90 -17.07
N GLY A 30 13.33 2.44 -16.73
CA GLY A 30 13.73 1.04 -16.90
C GLY A 30 12.97 0.03 -16.01
N TRP A 31 12.25 0.49 -14.98
CA TRP A 31 11.43 -0.40 -14.15
C TRP A 31 10.27 -1.00 -14.98
N LEU A 32 9.54 -0.16 -15.70
CA LEU A 32 8.42 -0.64 -16.53
C LEU A 32 8.90 -1.60 -17.62
N GLU A 33 10.04 -1.31 -18.24
CA GLU A 33 10.66 -2.19 -19.24
C GLU A 33 10.98 -3.56 -18.64
N ALA A 34 11.55 -3.60 -17.44
CA ALA A 34 11.84 -4.85 -16.73
C ALA A 34 10.56 -5.64 -16.41
N VAL A 35 9.50 -4.97 -15.98
CA VAL A 35 8.18 -5.58 -15.70
C VAL A 35 7.59 -6.18 -16.98
N LEU A 36 7.52 -5.42 -18.07
CA LEU A 36 6.93 -5.89 -19.34
C LEU A 36 7.75 -7.00 -19.98
N ALA A 37 9.07 -7.01 -19.80
CA ALA A 37 9.96 -8.06 -20.29
C ALA A 37 9.81 -9.39 -19.53
N ASN A 38 9.35 -9.38 -18.29
CA ASN A 38 9.16 -10.58 -17.46
C ASN A 38 7.90 -10.48 -16.59
N PHE A 39 6.76 -10.39 -17.25
CA PHE A 39 5.48 -10.15 -16.58
C PHE A 39 5.07 -11.29 -15.64
N ASP A 40 5.45 -12.53 -15.93
CA ASP A 40 5.17 -13.68 -15.05
C ASP A 40 5.90 -13.56 -13.70
N ALA A 41 7.15 -13.09 -13.70
CA ALA A 41 7.86 -12.79 -12.45
C ALA A 41 7.21 -11.65 -11.68
N PHE A 42 6.75 -10.61 -12.39
CA PHE A 42 6.01 -9.51 -11.78
C PHE A 42 4.70 -9.99 -11.12
N LEU A 43 3.93 -10.89 -11.77
CA LEU A 43 2.73 -11.47 -11.17
C LEU A 43 3.03 -12.25 -9.88
N MET A 44 4.14 -13.00 -9.83
CA MET A 44 4.54 -13.73 -8.63
C MET A 44 4.88 -12.78 -7.48
N ASP A 45 5.62 -11.71 -7.77
CA ASP A 45 5.98 -10.70 -6.78
C ASP A 45 4.75 -9.92 -6.31
N HIS A 46 3.86 -9.53 -7.23
CA HIS A 46 2.59 -8.89 -6.91
C HIS A 46 1.75 -9.75 -5.96
N ALA A 47 1.55 -11.03 -6.26
CA ALA A 47 0.82 -11.93 -5.36
C ALA A 47 1.47 -12.01 -3.96
N SER A 48 2.80 -12.04 -3.90
CA SER A 48 3.54 -12.02 -2.64
C SER A 48 3.32 -10.71 -1.88
N ALA A 49 3.30 -9.56 -2.57
CA ALA A 49 3.07 -8.25 -1.98
C ALA A 49 1.68 -8.15 -1.33
N GLU A 50 0.62 -8.54 -2.05
CA GLU A 50 -0.76 -8.52 -1.54
C GLU A 50 -0.94 -9.40 -0.29
N LYS A 51 -0.40 -10.61 -0.33
CA LYS A 51 -0.42 -11.51 0.83
C LYS A 51 0.29 -10.90 2.05
N LYS A 52 1.44 -10.26 1.83
CA LYS A 52 2.21 -9.60 2.90
C LYS A 52 1.49 -8.36 3.43
N ALA A 53 0.83 -7.57 2.57
CA ALA A 53 0.02 -6.41 2.95
C ALA A 53 -1.15 -6.83 3.86
N SER A 54 -1.89 -7.89 3.48
CA SER A 54 -2.93 -8.47 4.33
C SER A 54 -2.37 -8.91 5.70
N GLY A 55 -1.23 -9.59 5.73
CA GLY A 55 -0.57 -10.01 6.97
C GLY A 55 -0.10 -8.82 7.83
N MET A 56 0.39 -7.76 7.23
CA MET A 56 0.78 -6.52 7.92
C MET A 56 -0.42 -5.85 8.57
N ALA A 57 -1.55 -5.74 7.86
CA ALA A 57 -2.79 -5.19 8.39
C ALA A 57 -3.28 -5.99 9.62
N MET A 58 -3.29 -7.32 9.54
CA MET A 58 -3.64 -8.18 10.69
C MET A 58 -2.64 -8.07 11.85
N SER A 59 -1.36 -7.87 11.57
CA SER A 59 -0.37 -7.57 12.60
C SER A 59 -0.69 -6.26 13.34
N MET A 60 -1.18 -5.23 12.63
CA MET A 60 -1.61 -3.98 13.29
C MET A 60 -2.83 -4.19 14.19
N VAL A 61 -3.81 -5.00 13.78
CA VAL A 61 -4.94 -5.39 14.62
C VAL A 61 -4.45 -6.02 15.92
N SER A 62 -3.48 -6.92 15.86
CA SER A 62 -2.92 -7.61 17.02
C SER A 62 -2.15 -6.68 17.96
N HIS A 63 -1.45 -5.66 17.41
CA HIS A 63 -0.68 -4.71 18.22
C HIS A 63 -1.53 -3.62 18.88
N TYR A 64 -2.68 -3.26 18.29
CA TYR A 64 -3.51 -2.13 18.71
C TYR A 64 -4.97 -2.52 18.94
N PRO A 65 -5.25 -3.58 19.72
CA PRO A 65 -6.62 -4.03 19.98
C PRO A 65 -7.44 -2.99 20.77
N ASP A 66 -6.76 -2.07 21.45
CA ASP A 66 -7.33 -0.95 22.22
C ASP A 66 -7.75 0.24 21.34
N LYS A 67 -7.47 0.21 20.01
CA LYS A 67 -7.77 1.30 19.08
C LYS A 67 -8.81 0.87 18.04
N PRO A 68 -10.12 1.06 18.32
CA PRO A 68 -11.18 0.57 17.43
C PRO A 68 -11.12 1.11 15.99
N SER A 69 -10.59 2.32 15.78
CA SER A 69 -10.40 2.89 14.44
C SER A 69 -9.37 2.08 13.62
N ILE A 70 -8.24 1.71 14.25
CA ILE A 70 -7.21 0.88 13.64
C ILE A 70 -7.76 -0.52 13.37
N VAL A 71 -8.37 -1.16 14.37
CA VAL A 71 -8.92 -2.51 14.23
C VAL A 71 -9.89 -2.59 13.07
N ARG A 72 -10.86 -1.68 13.00
CA ARG A 72 -11.87 -1.68 11.92
C ARG A 72 -11.23 -1.50 10.55
N ALA A 73 -10.39 -0.49 10.39
CA ALA A 73 -9.77 -0.17 9.11
C ALA A 73 -8.84 -1.28 8.63
N MET A 74 -8.03 -1.84 9.54
CA MET A 74 -7.05 -2.88 9.18
C MET A 74 -7.70 -4.24 8.90
N VAL A 75 -8.82 -4.57 9.53
CA VAL A 75 -9.58 -5.79 9.18
C VAL A 75 -10.14 -5.67 7.75
N GLU A 76 -10.76 -4.54 7.40
CA GLU A 76 -11.27 -4.34 6.04
C GLU A 76 -10.15 -4.33 5.01
N LEU A 77 -9.05 -3.64 5.29
CA LEU A 77 -7.87 -3.64 4.43
C LEU A 77 -7.33 -5.07 4.23
N ALA A 78 -7.15 -5.84 5.30
CA ALA A 78 -6.64 -7.21 5.21
C ALA A 78 -7.51 -8.10 4.31
N VAL A 79 -8.84 -7.95 4.36
CA VAL A 79 -9.77 -8.68 3.49
C VAL A 79 -9.62 -8.21 2.03
N GLU A 80 -9.49 -6.92 1.78
CA GLU A 80 -9.34 -6.37 0.44
C GLU A 80 -8.03 -6.88 -0.20
N GLU A 81 -6.89 -6.81 0.52
CA GLU A 81 -5.60 -7.33 0.06
C GLU A 81 -5.62 -8.84 -0.19
N LEU A 82 -6.32 -9.59 0.65
CA LEU A 82 -6.47 -11.03 0.44
C LEU A 82 -7.34 -11.34 -0.80
N ASN A 83 -8.30 -10.48 -1.13
CA ASN A 83 -9.06 -10.58 -2.38
C ASN A 83 -8.17 -10.26 -3.59
N HIS A 84 -7.32 -9.23 -3.53
CA HIS A 84 -6.35 -8.92 -4.57
C HIS A 84 -5.40 -10.11 -4.79
N TYR A 85 -4.83 -10.65 -3.71
CA TYR A 85 -4.02 -11.87 -3.77
C TYR A 85 -4.73 -13.01 -4.51
N ARG A 86 -6.00 -13.27 -4.17
CA ARG A 86 -6.79 -14.31 -4.81
C ARG A 86 -6.98 -14.07 -6.31
N GLU A 87 -7.19 -12.82 -6.72
CA GLU A 87 -7.35 -12.46 -8.13
C GLU A 87 -6.03 -12.62 -8.91
N VAL A 88 -4.91 -12.18 -8.35
CA VAL A 88 -3.59 -12.37 -8.95
C VAL A 88 -3.24 -13.86 -9.04
N MET A 89 -3.56 -14.65 -8.01
CA MET A 89 -3.35 -16.09 -8.04
C MET A 89 -4.16 -16.79 -9.15
N ARG A 90 -5.38 -16.31 -9.45
CA ARG A 90 -6.14 -16.80 -10.61
C ARG A 90 -5.40 -16.50 -11.91
N LEU A 91 -4.88 -15.27 -12.09
CA LEU A 91 -4.10 -14.91 -13.28
C LEU A 91 -2.85 -15.79 -13.45
N ILE A 92 -2.17 -16.12 -12.35
CA ILE A 92 -1.00 -17.03 -12.34
C ILE A 92 -1.41 -18.43 -12.78
N LEU A 93 -2.46 -18.99 -12.18
CA LEU A 93 -2.92 -20.36 -12.47
C LEU A 93 -3.53 -20.48 -13.88
N ASP A 94 -4.26 -19.48 -14.36
CA ASP A 94 -4.82 -19.45 -15.72
C ASP A 94 -3.71 -19.41 -16.79
N ARG A 95 -2.55 -18.86 -16.45
CA ARG A 95 -1.33 -18.91 -17.28
C ARG A 95 -0.57 -20.23 -17.17
N GLN A 96 -1.09 -21.21 -16.40
CA GLN A 96 -0.46 -22.51 -16.14
C GLN A 96 0.92 -22.37 -15.44
N LEU A 97 1.10 -21.30 -14.69
CA LEU A 97 2.32 -21.08 -13.91
C LEU A 97 2.19 -21.74 -12.53
N THR A 98 3.32 -22.20 -12.00
CA THR A 98 3.40 -22.67 -10.62
C THR A 98 3.76 -21.51 -9.71
N PRO A 99 2.98 -21.22 -8.64
CA PRO A 99 3.31 -20.18 -7.70
C PRO A 99 4.71 -20.36 -7.11
N ALA A 100 5.47 -19.26 -7.06
CA ALA A 100 6.81 -19.24 -6.50
C ALA A 100 6.79 -19.01 -4.97
N ALA A 101 7.88 -19.36 -4.30
CA ALA A 101 8.11 -18.98 -2.92
C ALA A 101 8.31 -17.46 -2.81
N ASP A 102 7.88 -16.89 -1.67
CA ASP A 102 8.07 -15.47 -1.41
C ASP A 102 9.55 -15.10 -1.38
N LEU A 103 9.88 -14.03 -2.05
CA LEU A 103 11.20 -13.41 -1.95
C LEU A 103 11.18 -12.29 -0.90
N LYS A 104 12.36 -11.99 -0.36
CA LYS A 104 12.55 -10.78 0.44
C LYS A 104 12.44 -9.56 -0.46
N ASP A 105 11.71 -8.57 0.00
CA ASP A 105 11.58 -7.29 -0.66
C ASP A 105 12.54 -6.28 -0.02
N PRO A 106 13.63 -5.91 -0.72
CA PRO A 106 14.59 -4.97 -0.18
C PRO A 106 14.02 -3.56 0.01
N TYR A 107 13.07 -3.13 -0.83
CA TYR A 107 12.40 -1.85 -0.68
C TYR A 107 11.60 -1.78 0.63
N ILE A 108 10.78 -2.79 0.90
CA ILE A 108 10.02 -2.89 2.15
C ILE A 108 10.97 -3.01 3.35
N HIS A 109 12.10 -3.71 3.20
CA HIS A 109 13.10 -3.83 4.25
C HIS A 109 13.70 -2.47 4.63
N GLU A 110 14.12 -1.68 3.63
CA GLU A 110 14.69 -0.33 3.84
C GLU A 110 13.68 0.62 4.50
N LEU A 111 12.43 0.65 4.03
CA LEU A 111 11.39 1.50 4.62
C LEU A 111 11.02 1.07 6.05
N ASN A 112 10.92 -0.22 6.31
CA ASN A 112 10.68 -0.71 7.68
C ASN A 112 11.85 -0.40 8.63
N GLY A 113 13.07 -0.26 8.11
CA GLY A 113 14.22 0.23 8.84
C GLY A 113 14.07 1.65 9.38
N GLN A 114 13.20 2.46 8.78
CA GLN A 114 12.91 3.83 9.19
C GLN A 114 11.90 3.92 10.35
N VAL A 115 11.25 2.81 10.71
CA VAL A 115 10.26 2.78 11.80
C VAL A 115 10.96 2.94 13.14
N ARG A 116 10.68 4.05 13.83
CA ARG A 116 11.21 4.30 15.18
C ARG A 116 10.57 3.35 16.19
N LYS A 117 11.37 2.79 17.09
CA LYS A 117 10.93 1.72 18.02
C LYS A 117 10.30 2.25 19.32
N ALA A 118 10.49 3.53 19.62
CA ALA A 118 9.87 4.15 20.79
C ALA A 118 8.34 4.13 20.67
N THR A 119 7.65 3.80 21.76
CA THR A 119 6.19 3.55 21.77
C THR A 119 5.39 4.71 21.21
N GLU A 120 5.80 5.95 21.51
CA GLU A 120 5.14 7.18 21.07
C GLU A 120 5.19 7.39 19.55
N PHE A 121 6.18 6.82 18.85
CA PHE A 121 6.35 6.98 17.39
C PHE A 121 5.98 5.74 16.59
N PHE A 122 5.93 4.58 17.22
CA PHE A 122 5.84 3.31 16.53
C PHE A 122 4.56 3.18 15.69
N LEU A 123 3.40 3.59 16.23
CA LEU A 123 2.15 3.58 15.48
C LEU A 123 2.18 4.56 14.32
N LEU A 124 2.64 5.81 14.57
CA LEU A 124 2.76 6.82 13.53
C LEU A 124 3.58 6.31 12.36
N ASP A 125 4.79 5.83 12.65
CA ASP A 125 5.73 5.39 11.61
C ASP A 125 5.23 4.19 10.82
N ARG A 126 4.55 3.24 11.47
CA ARG A 126 3.93 2.11 10.77
C ARG A 126 2.82 2.56 9.81
N LEU A 127 1.98 3.51 10.22
CA LEU A 127 0.93 4.08 9.37
C LEU A 127 1.54 4.85 8.19
N ILE A 128 2.57 5.66 8.44
CA ILE A 128 3.21 6.46 7.39
C ILE A 128 3.99 5.59 6.40
N VAL A 129 4.73 4.58 6.88
CA VAL A 129 5.39 3.61 5.98
C VAL A 129 4.35 2.89 5.12
N GLY A 130 3.23 2.43 5.71
CA GLY A 130 2.11 1.88 4.95
C GLY A 130 1.63 2.82 3.86
N ALA A 131 1.37 4.10 4.20
CA ALA A 131 0.92 5.10 3.23
C ALA A 131 1.92 5.31 2.08
N VAL A 132 3.21 5.37 2.36
CA VAL A 132 4.26 5.55 1.33
C VAL A 132 4.34 4.33 0.41
N VAL A 133 4.30 3.14 0.96
CA VAL A 133 4.32 1.87 0.20
C VAL A 133 3.12 1.78 -0.74
N GLU A 134 1.90 1.96 -0.22
CA GLU A 134 0.67 1.91 -1.01
C GLU A 134 0.62 2.99 -2.09
N ARG A 135 1.16 4.18 -1.79
CA ARG A 135 1.25 5.26 -2.77
C ARG A 135 2.18 4.90 -3.93
N ARG A 136 3.31 4.23 -3.67
CA ARG A 136 4.19 3.71 -4.70
C ARG A 136 3.53 2.59 -5.50
N GLY A 137 2.82 1.69 -4.83
CA GLY A 137 2.02 0.65 -5.47
C GLY A 137 0.99 1.24 -6.44
N ALA A 138 0.22 2.24 -6.00
CA ALA A 138 -0.77 2.92 -6.84
C ALA A 138 -0.16 3.52 -8.12
N GLU A 139 0.99 4.20 -8.00
CA GLU A 139 1.69 4.78 -9.16
C GLU A 139 2.17 3.68 -10.11
N ARG A 140 2.81 2.63 -9.60
CA ARG A 140 3.36 1.55 -10.42
C ARG A 140 2.28 0.71 -11.10
N PHE A 141 1.20 0.38 -10.42
CA PHE A 141 0.07 -0.33 -11.03
C PHE A 141 -0.62 0.52 -12.11
N ALA A 142 -0.70 1.84 -11.94
CA ALA A 142 -1.20 2.73 -12.99
C ALA A 142 -0.28 2.73 -14.22
N LEU A 143 1.05 2.80 -14.03
CA LEU A 143 2.02 2.68 -15.12
C LEU A 143 1.88 1.36 -15.87
N VAL A 144 1.73 0.25 -15.17
CA VAL A 144 1.48 -1.07 -15.80
C VAL A 144 0.18 -1.05 -16.60
N ALA A 145 -0.92 -0.57 -16.00
CA ALA A 145 -2.23 -0.51 -16.66
C ALA A 145 -2.21 0.31 -17.95
N ASP A 146 -1.46 1.42 -17.97
CA ASP A 146 -1.37 2.33 -19.11
C ASP A 146 -0.50 1.79 -20.25
N ASN A 147 0.31 0.76 -19.99
CA ASN A 147 1.27 0.20 -20.95
C ASN A 147 1.00 -1.27 -21.32
N LEU A 148 -0.13 -1.84 -20.92
CA LEU A 148 -0.57 -3.18 -21.34
C LEU A 148 -1.33 -3.13 -22.66
N GLU A 149 -0.58 -2.88 -23.75
CA GLU A 149 -1.13 -2.88 -25.10
C GLU A 149 -1.59 -4.29 -25.51
N GLY A 150 -2.78 -4.36 -26.14
CA GLY A 150 -3.30 -5.63 -26.64
C GLY A 150 -3.94 -6.55 -25.59
N GLU A 151 -3.89 -6.21 -24.31
CA GLU A 151 -4.50 -6.98 -23.21
C GLU A 151 -5.54 -6.16 -22.39
N PRO A 152 -6.66 -5.70 -22.98
CA PRO A 152 -7.61 -4.83 -22.31
C PRO A 152 -8.17 -5.36 -20.97
N PRO A 153 -8.41 -6.68 -20.81
CA PRO A 153 -8.87 -7.21 -19.51
C PRO A 153 -7.82 -7.04 -18.40
N LEU A 154 -6.56 -7.29 -18.71
CA LEU A 154 -5.45 -7.16 -17.77
C LEU A 154 -5.18 -5.68 -17.42
N ALA A 155 -5.23 -4.79 -18.41
CA ALA A 155 -5.13 -3.35 -18.19
C ALA A 155 -6.23 -2.83 -17.26
N ARG A 156 -7.49 -3.29 -17.44
CA ARG A 156 -8.60 -2.94 -16.54
C ARG A 156 -8.37 -3.47 -15.12
N PHE A 157 -7.88 -4.68 -14.99
CA PHE A 157 -7.52 -5.26 -13.70
C PHE A 157 -6.51 -4.38 -12.96
N TYR A 158 -5.38 -4.04 -13.58
CA TYR A 158 -4.35 -3.20 -12.96
C TYR A 158 -4.83 -1.78 -12.67
N ARG A 159 -5.72 -1.23 -13.49
CA ARG A 159 -6.34 0.07 -13.20
C ARG A 159 -7.25 0.02 -11.97
N SER A 160 -7.95 -1.09 -11.76
CA SER A 160 -8.74 -1.32 -10.55
C SER A 160 -7.86 -1.43 -9.32
N ILE A 161 -6.76 -2.20 -9.39
CA ILE A 161 -5.78 -2.29 -8.31
C ILE A 161 -5.19 -0.91 -7.98
N ALA A 162 -4.71 -0.16 -8.96
CA ALA A 162 -4.17 1.19 -8.77
C ALA A 162 -5.18 2.13 -8.06
N THR A 163 -6.46 2.01 -8.38
CA THR A 163 -7.52 2.77 -7.73
C THR A 163 -7.72 2.35 -6.27
N SER A 164 -7.60 1.06 -5.99
CA SER A 164 -7.67 0.51 -4.63
C SER A 164 -6.49 1.01 -3.79
N GLU A 165 -5.26 0.86 -4.29
CA GLU A 165 -4.04 1.31 -3.62
C GLU A 165 -4.06 2.81 -3.31
N LYS A 166 -4.65 3.61 -4.22
CA LYS A 166 -4.86 5.04 -3.95
C LYS A 166 -5.74 5.25 -2.71
N ARG A 167 -6.80 4.48 -2.52
CA ARG A 167 -7.65 4.57 -1.32
C ARG A 167 -6.92 4.06 -0.08
N HIS A 168 -6.06 3.05 -0.22
CA HIS A 168 -5.30 2.48 0.89
C HIS A 168 -4.31 3.48 1.47
N TRP A 169 -3.50 4.16 0.64
CA TRP A 169 -2.57 5.14 1.19
C TRP A 169 -3.29 6.36 1.83
N GLU A 170 -4.43 6.78 1.27
CA GLU A 170 -5.27 7.82 1.87
C GLU A 170 -5.86 7.36 3.21
N LEU A 171 -6.27 6.09 3.31
CA LEU A 171 -6.72 5.49 4.56
C LEU A 171 -5.64 5.55 5.64
N PHE A 172 -4.41 5.15 5.34
CA PHE A 172 -3.30 5.17 6.27
C PHE A 172 -3.01 6.59 6.79
N ILE A 173 -2.97 7.58 5.90
CA ILE A 173 -2.76 9.00 6.26
C ILE A 173 -3.88 9.51 7.16
N ASN A 174 -5.13 9.22 6.82
CA ASN A 174 -6.27 9.66 7.61
C ASN A 174 -6.34 8.97 8.99
N LEU A 175 -5.93 7.70 9.07
CA LEU A 175 -5.76 7.01 10.35
C LEU A 175 -4.66 7.67 11.19
N ALA A 176 -3.52 8.04 10.59
CA ALA A 176 -2.46 8.74 11.28
C ALA A 176 -2.97 10.09 11.84
N ALA A 177 -3.68 10.88 11.04
CA ALA A 177 -4.27 12.17 11.48
C ALA A 177 -5.40 12.02 12.51
N HIS A 178 -6.02 10.84 12.61
CA HIS A 178 -6.97 10.55 13.67
C HIS A 178 -6.31 10.36 15.04
N HIS A 179 -5.06 9.94 15.07
CA HIS A 179 -4.32 9.64 16.30
C HIS A 179 -3.22 10.64 16.63
N PHE A 180 -2.78 11.45 15.68
CA PHE A 180 -1.68 12.40 15.80
C PHE A 180 -2.06 13.75 15.17
N ASP A 181 -1.36 14.81 15.57
CA ASP A 181 -1.54 16.13 14.98
C ASP A 181 -1.20 16.11 13.47
N GLU A 182 -2.00 16.76 12.66
CA GLU A 182 -1.84 16.79 11.19
C GLU A 182 -0.46 17.30 10.76
N SER A 183 0.11 18.28 11.47
CA SER A 183 1.46 18.78 11.20
C SER A 183 2.53 17.70 11.38
N VAL A 184 2.42 16.88 12.44
CA VAL A 184 3.33 15.78 12.74
C VAL A 184 3.21 14.69 11.67
N VAL A 185 1.98 14.37 11.25
CA VAL A 185 1.71 13.40 10.17
C VAL A 185 2.31 13.88 8.85
N THR A 186 2.06 15.14 8.47
CA THR A 186 2.55 15.75 7.23
C THR A 186 4.09 15.78 7.20
N GLU A 187 4.72 16.24 8.28
CA GLU A 187 6.18 16.27 8.37
C GLU A 187 6.80 14.90 8.22
N ARG A 188 6.28 13.91 8.95
CA ARG A 188 6.81 12.53 8.88
C ARG A 188 6.56 11.87 7.53
N PHE A 189 5.42 12.12 6.91
CA PHE A 189 5.14 11.62 5.57
C PHE A 189 6.11 12.21 4.53
N ASN A 190 6.36 13.50 4.59
CA ASN A 190 7.28 14.17 3.67
C ASN A 190 8.71 13.64 3.85
N GLU A 191 9.19 13.49 5.08
CA GLU A 191 10.49 12.89 5.40
C GLU A 191 10.64 11.47 4.83
N LEU A 192 9.63 10.61 5.04
CA LEU A 192 9.66 9.24 4.53
C LEU A 192 9.48 9.17 3.01
N THR A 193 8.78 10.12 2.39
CA THR A 193 8.69 10.22 0.93
C THR A 193 10.04 10.60 0.31
N GLU A 194 10.81 11.47 0.94
CA GLU A 194 12.18 11.81 0.51
C GLU A 194 13.13 10.61 0.67
N THR A 195 13.04 9.90 1.78
CA THR A 195 13.81 8.67 2.01
C THR A 195 13.47 7.60 0.98
N GLU A 196 12.19 7.42 0.68
CA GLU A 196 11.70 6.49 -0.35
C GLU A 196 12.27 6.81 -1.73
N ALA A 197 12.33 8.08 -2.10
CA ALA A 197 12.90 8.51 -3.37
C ALA A 197 14.38 8.07 -3.51
N GLU A 198 15.16 8.13 -2.44
CA GLU A 198 16.56 7.65 -2.45
C GLU A 198 16.61 6.11 -2.50
N VAL A 199 15.75 5.41 -1.79
CA VAL A 199 15.64 3.95 -1.86
C VAL A 199 15.34 3.49 -3.29
N VAL A 200 14.34 4.08 -3.94
CA VAL A 200 13.96 3.73 -5.33
C VAL A 200 15.12 3.94 -6.32
N LYS A 201 15.95 4.98 -6.13
CA LYS A 201 17.11 5.24 -6.99
C LYS A 201 18.25 4.22 -6.82
N THR A 202 18.41 3.65 -5.64
CA THR A 202 19.53 2.78 -5.29
C THR A 202 19.26 1.30 -5.53
N LEU A 203 17.99 0.91 -5.57
CA LEU A 203 17.62 -0.49 -5.78
C LEU A 203 17.75 -0.91 -7.25
N PRO A 204 18.15 -2.18 -7.50
CA PRO A 204 18.21 -2.69 -8.86
C PRO A 204 16.82 -2.76 -9.49
N LEU A 205 16.73 -2.44 -10.78
CA LEU A 205 15.50 -2.58 -11.55
C LEU A 205 15.18 -4.07 -11.75
N ARG A 206 13.97 -4.47 -11.36
CA ARG A 206 13.50 -5.84 -11.41
C ARG A 206 12.05 -5.89 -11.88
N ALA A 207 11.62 -7.05 -12.39
CA ALA A 207 10.20 -7.36 -12.62
C ALA A 207 9.50 -7.67 -11.29
N ALA A 208 9.39 -6.67 -10.43
CA ALA A 208 8.82 -6.73 -9.09
C ALA A 208 8.07 -5.43 -8.81
N LEU A 209 7.11 -5.46 -7.88
CA LEU A 209 6.32 -4.27 -7.54
C LEU A 209 7.20 -3.16 -6.96
N HIS A 210 8.19 -3.54 -6.15
CA HIS A 210 9.11 -2.59 -5.51
C HIS A 210 10.58 -2.80 -5.88
#